data_7d5516acc0ffbc42e8da332a007a520c
#
_entry.id   7d5516acc0ffbc42e8da332a007a520c
#
_cell.length_a   1.000
_cell.length_b   1.000
_cell.length_c   1.000
_cell.angle_alpha   90.00
_cell.angle_beta   90.00
_cell.angle_gamma   90.00
#
_symmetry.space_group_name_H-M   'P 1'
#
loop_
_entity.id
_entity.type
_entity.pdbx_description
1 polymer ?
#
loop_
_entity_poly.entity_id
_entity_poly.type
_entity_poly.pdbx_seq_one_letter_code
_entity_poly.pdbx_strand_id
1 'polypeptide(L)'
;MKFFLKTALASTMAVALVSTPAQASEVCQDGEIVIKFSHVTNTDKHPKGIAATALAERVNSEMDGKVCMEVYPNSTLYDDGKVLEAMLLGDVQMAAPSLSKFEKYTKQYRLFDLPFMFKNMDAIDAFQSSETGQEMKSAMVKRGILGLEFWHNGLKQLSATEPLLTPSDAAGMKFRVMASDVLVAQFKALDAVPQKMAFSEVYQGLQSGTIQGQENTYSNIYGKKFFEVQDSVTESNHGILDYMVVTSTEFWDGLPNDIRNQLETILREVTVSRNAQSFAVNEANKEAISATGKTIHVLTDEQRAQWKAAMLPVWDEFKDDVGQENIDAAQAINAQY
;
A
#
# COMPACT_ATOMS: atom_id res chain seq x y z
N MET A 1 40.96 80.48 -19.74
CA MET A 1 40.83 79.06 -20.10
C MET A 1 39.70 78.47 -19.26
N LYS A 2 38.50 78.35 -19.84
CA LYS A 2 37.29 77.92 -19.14
C LYS A 2 37.01 76.48 -19.55
N PHE A 3 37.07 75.55 -18.58
CA PHE A 3 36.66 74.15 -18.80
C PHE A 3 35.16 74.01 -18.53
N PHE A 4 34.43 73.56 -19.53
CA PHE A 4 33.01 73.16 -19.41
C PHE A 4 32.95 71.69 -19.04
N LEU A 5 32.34 71.40 -17.88
CA LEU A 5 32.01 70.04 -17.43
C LEU A 5 30.61 69.67 -17.95
N LYS A 6 30.54 68.69 -18.83
CA LYS A 6 29.25 68.13 -19.28
C LYS A 6 28.84 66.98 -18.35
N THR A 7 27.80 67.19 -17.58
CA THR A 7 27.10 66.14 -16.79
C THR A 7 26.18 65.35 -17.69
N ALA A 8 26.45 64.05 -17.84
CA ALA A 8 25.56 63.10 -18.50
C ALA A 8 24.64 62.50 -17.43
N LEU A 9 23.34 62.72 -17.57
CA LEU A 9 22.28 62.05 -16.80
C LEU A 9 22.06 60.67 -17.40
N ALA A 10 22.40 59.61 -16.66
CA ALA A 10 22.02 58.23 -17.00
C ALA A 10 20.68 57.91 -16.35
N SER A 11 19.62 57.79 -17.17
CA SER A 11 18.31 57.29 -16.76
C SER A 11 18.34 55.77 -16.66
N THR A 12 18.35 55.25 -15.46
CA THR A 12 18.15 53.81 -15.19
C THR A 12 16.67 53.50 -15.24
N MET A 13 16.23 52.83 -16.30
CA MET A 13 14.91 52.17 -16.37
C MET A 13 14.92 50.93 -15.49
N ALA A 14 14.25 50.97 -14.34
CA ALA A 14 13.96 49.79 -13.54
C ALA A 14 12.85 48.98 -14.20
N VAL A 15 13.22 47.84 -14.79
CA VAL A 15 12.25 46.85 -15.25
C VAL A 15 11.76 46.10 -14.01
N ALA A 16 10.55 46.39 -13.57
CA ALA A 16 9.87 45.58 -12.54
C ALA A 16 9.47 44.24 -13.17
N LEU A 17 10.19 43.17 -12.83
CA LEU A 17 9.76 41.79 -13.07
C LEU A 17 8.58 41.50 -12.15
N VAL A 18 7.39 41.59 -12.73
CA VAL A 18 6.17 41.04 -12.10
C VAL A 18 6.27 39.53 -12.18
N SER A 19 6.74 38.89 -11.14
CA SER A 19 6.61 37.45 -10.95
C SER A 19 5.15 37.16 -10.69
N THR A 20 4.41 36.71 -11.72
CA THR A 20 3.14 36.04 -11.54
C THR A 20 3.41 34.77 -10.71
N PRO A 21 2.72 34.58 -9.58
CA PRO A 21 2.78 33.29 -8.90
C PRO A 21 2.29 32.24 -9.92
N ALA A 22 3.07 31.17 -10.11
CA ALA A 22 2.62 30.00 -10.82
C ALA A 22 1.42 29.47 -10.05
N GLN A 23 0.19 29.71 -10.57
CA GLN A 23 -0.99 29.03 -10.09
C GLN A 23 -0.75 27.55 -10.39
N ALA A 24 -0.60 26.75 -9.32
CA ALA A 24 -0.83 25.32 -9.41
C ALA A 24 -2.22 25.19 -10.05
N SER A 25 -2.32 24.49 -11.16
CA SER A 25 -3.63 24.19 -11.77
C SER A 25 -4.41 23.41 -10.71
N GLU A 26 -5.41 24.02 -10.10
CA GLU A 26 -6.38 23.33 -9.29
C GLU A 26 -7.02 22.29 -10.17
N VAL A 27 -6.84 21.00 -9.84
CA VAL A 27 -7.41 19.89 -10.59
C VAL A 27 -8.93 19.95 -10.47
N CYS A 28 -9.43 20.37 -9.30
CA CYS A 28 -10.85 20.47 -8.98
C CYS A 28 -11.33 21.91 -9.04
N GLN A 29 -12.59 22.10 -9.47
CA GLN A 29 -13.23 23.41 -9.64
C GLN A 29 -14.17 23.73 -8.46
N ASP A 30 -14.50 25.00 -8.30
CA ASP A 30 -15.46 25.44 -7.30
C ASP A 30 -16.83 24.79 -7.49
N GLY A 31 -17.39 24.25 -6.44
CA GLY A 31 -18.71 23.60 -6.44
C GLY A 31 -18.69 22.09 -6.65
N GLU A 32 -17.55 21.49 -6.98
CA GLU A 32 -17.37 20.04 -7.05
C GLU A 32 -17.23 19.43 -5.64
N ILE A 33 -17.72 18.21 -5.46
CA ILE A 33 -17.39 17.37 -4.29
C ILE A 33 -15.96 16.88 -4.47
N VAL A 34 -15.02 17.37 -3.64
CA VAL A 34 -13.61 16.98 -3.75
C VAL A 34 -13.33 15.72 -2.96
N ILE A 35 -12.79 14.70 -3.63
CA ILE A 35 -12.31 13.46 -3.03
C ILE A 35 -10.78 13.48 -3.03
N LYS A 36 -10.17 13.64 -1.86
CA LYS A 36 -8.74 13.46 -1.67
C LYS A 36 -8.44 11.99 -1.42
N PHE A 37 -7.71 11.37 -2.34
CA PHE A 37 -7.27 9.98 -2.24
C PHE A 37 -5.79 9.92 -1.86
N SER A 38 -5.48 9.44 -0.66
CA SER A 38 -4.10 9.34 -0.16
C SER A 38 -3.57 7.93 -0.21
N HIS A 39 -2.33 7.74 -0.72
CA HIS A 39 -1.64 6.45 -0.69
C HIS A 39 -0.10 6.59 -0.63
N VAL A 40 0.60 5.49 -0.28
CA VAL A 40 2.04 5.51 0.06
C VAL A 40 2.97 5.04 -1.06
N THR A 41 2.44 4.68 -2.23
CA THR A 41 3.18 4.09 -3.34
C THR A 41 3.36 5.06 -4.50
N ASN A 42 4.19 4.71 -5.50
CA ASN A 42 4.25 5.47 -6.76
C ASN A 42 3.00 5.22 -7.62
N THR A 43 2.80 6.03 -8.66
CA THR A 43 1.59 6.05 -9.50
C THR A 43 1.65 5.13 -10.70
N ASP A 44 2.85 4.75 -11.18
CA ASP A 44 3.05 4.15 -12.50
C ASP A 44 3.62 2.71 -12.47
N LYS A 45 4.22 2.29 -11.35
CA LYS A 45 4.92 1.00 -11.24
C LYS A 45 4.39 0.09 -10.15
N HIS A 46 3.32 0.52 -9.49
CA HIS A 46 2.75 -0.18 -8.35
C HIS A 46 1.24 -0.40 -8.56
N PRO A 47 0.69 -1.63 -8.35
CA PRO A 47 -0.72 -1.92 -8.59
C PRO A 47 -1.69 -0.91 -7.97
N LYS A 48 -1.52 -0.57 -6.68
CA LYS A 48 -2.35 0.42 -5.98
C LYS A 48 -2.24 1.82 -6.62
N GLY A 49 -1.04 2.27 -6.96
CA GLY A 49 -0.86 3.59 -7.56
C GLY A 49 -1.51 3.69 -8.93
N ILE A 50 -1.34 2.65 -9.77
CA ILE A 50 -2.00 2.54 -11.08
C ILE A 50 -3.53 2.54 -10.91
N ALA A 51 -4.06 1.81 -9.92
CA ALA A 51 -5.49 1.76 -9.65
C ALA A 51 -6.04 3.13 -9.17
N ALA A 52 -5.34 3.81 -8.26
CA ALA A 52 -5.74 5.14 -7.76
C ALA A 52 -5.74 6.19 -8.88
N THR A 53 -4.74 6.17 -9.76
CA THR A 53 -4.67 7.05 -10.93
C THR A 53 -5.85 6.78 -11.87
N ALA A 54 -6.10 5.51 -12.22
CA ALA A 54 -7.20 5.14 -13.11
C ALA A 54 -8.57 5.49 -12.50
N LEU A 55 -8.74 5.35 -11.18
CA LEU A 55 -9.95 5.74 -10.49
C LEU A 55 -10.18 7.25 -10.60
N ALA A 56 -9.15 8.06 -10.33
CA ALA A 56 -9.25 9.52 -10.42
C ALA A 56 -9.53 9.99 -11.85
N GLU A 57 -8.86 9.42 -12.86
CA GLU A 57 -9.09 9.73 -14.27
C GLU A 57 -10.57 9.49 -14.67
N ARG A 58 -11.13 8.36 -14.25
CA ARG A 58 -12.52 8.03 -14.53
C ARG A 58 -13.51 8.91 -13.76
N VAL A 59 -13.30 9.13 -12.47
CA VAL A 59 -14.14 10.03 -11.66
C VAL A 59 -14.15 11.41 -12.29
N ASN A 60 -12.99 11.98 -12.61
CA ASN A 60 -12.88 13.32 -13.15
C ASN A 60 -13.47 13.47 -14.56
N SER A 61 -13.51 12.38 -15.36
CA SER A 61 -14.05 12.41 -16.71
C SER A 61 -15.53 11.99 -16.80
N GLU A 62 -16.04 11.18 -15.89
CA GLU A 62 -17.36 10.55 -15.98
C GLU A 62 -18.41 11.16 -15.02
N MET A 63 -17.98 11.96 -14.04
CA MET A 63 -18.89 12.53 -13.02
C MET A 63 -19.44 13.93 -13.38
N ASP A 64 -19.26 14.39 -14.63
CA ASP A 64 -19.85 15.62 -15.19
C ASP A 64 -19.59 16.90 -14.36
N GLY A 65 -18.42 17.03 -13.73
CA GLY A 65 -18.07 18.17 -12.90
C GLY A 65 -18.82 18.21 -11.55
N LYS A 66 -19.48 17.12 -11.14
CA LYS A 66 -20.12 17.01 -9.82
C LYS A 66 -19.14 16.56 -8.74
N VAL A 67 -18.18 15.72 -9.11
CA VAL A 67 -17.15 15.16 -8.25
C VAL A 67 -15.81 15.27 -8.92
N CYS A 68 -14.80 15.66 -8.16
CA CYS A 68 -13.41 15.67 -8.60
C CYS A 68 -12.55 14.89 -7.60
N MET A 69 -11.63 14.07 -8.11
CA MET A 69 -10.71 13.28 -7.29
C MET A 69 -9.26 13.73 -7.49
N GLU A 70 -8.60 14.04 -6.38
CA GLU A 70 -7.18 14.36 -6.27
C GLU A 70 -6.42 13.20 -5.66
N VAL A 71 -5.37 12.71 -6.32
CA VAL A 71 -4.52 11.62 -5.82
C VAL A 71 -3.25 12.17 -5.19
N TYR A 72 -2.98 11.76 -3.96
CA TYR A 72 -1.80 12.12 -3.18
C TYR A 72 -0.90 10.88 -2.97
N PRO A 73 0.03 10.60 -3.90
CA PRO A 73 0.90 9.42 -3.85
C PRO A 73 2.09 9.61 -2.90
N ASN A 74 2.84 8.52 -2.67
CA ASN A 74 4.12 8.52 -1.96
C ASN A 74 4.10 9.12 -0.55
N SER A 75 2.96 9.03 0.15
CA SER A 75 2.74 9.64 1.48
C SER A 75 2.84 11.16 1.49
N THR A 76 2.56 11.83 0.37
CA THR A 76 2.65 13.30 0.26
C THR A 76 1.59 14.02 1.10
N LEU A 77 0.46 13.36 1.40
CA LEU A 77 -0.55 13.89 2.30
C LEU A 77 -0.52 13.17 3.65
N TYR A 78 -0.73 11.84 3.66
CA TYR A 78 -0.66 11.01 4.86
C TYR A 78 0.01 9.66 4.59
N ASP A 79 0.71 9.13 5.60
CA ASP A 79 1.13 7.72 5.62
C ASP A 79 -0.01 6.80 6.07
N ASP A 80 0.13 5.48 5.80
CA ASP A 80 -0.90 4.48 6.16
C ASP A 80 -1.15 4.36 7.68
N GLY A 81 -0.30 4.92 8.53
CA GLY A 81 -0.47 4.90 10.00
C GLY A 81 -1.38 6.02 10.49
N LYS A 82 -1.53 7.10 9.72
CA LYS A 82 -2.30 8.31 10.09
C LYS A 82 -3.51 8.56 9.22
N VAL A 83 -3.55 7.98 8.02
CA VAL A 83 -4.60 8.28 7.04
C VAL A 83 -6.01 7.94 7.53
N LEU A 84 -6.18 6.91 8.35
CA LEU A 84 -7.49 6.53 8.90
C LEU A 84 -8.01 7.53 9.94
N GLU A 85 -7.11 8.07 10.77
CA GLU A 85 -7.46 9.14 11.72
C GLU A 85 -7.82 10.44 10.98
N ALA A 86 -7.03 10.81 9.95
CA ALA A 86 -7.31 11.95 9.08
C ALA A 86 -8.64 11.80 8.31
N MET A 87 -8.98 10.59 7.90
CA MET A 87 -10.27 10.28 7.27
C MET A 87 -11.46 10.50 8.21
N LEU A 88 -11.35 10.08 9.48
CA LEU A 88 -12.39 10.30 10.48
C LEU A 88 -12.53 11.78 10.86
N LEU A 89 -11.51 12.61 10.63
CA LEU A 89 -11.56 14.08 10.80
C LEU A 89 -12.03 14.81 9.53
N GLY A 90 -12.25 14.10 8.42
CA GLY A 90 -12.71 14.68 7.16
C GLY A 90 -11.60 15.27 6.27
N ASP A 91 -10.32 15.16 6.66
CA ASP A 91 -9.19 15.71 5.89
C ASP A 91 -8.91 14.91 4.60
N VAL A 92 -9.28 13.63 4.59
CA VAL A 92 -9.12 12.69 3.46
C VAL A 92 -10.43 11.92 3.29
N GLN A 93 -10.93 11.83 2.06
CA GLN A 93 -12.19 11.15 1.76
C GLN A 93 -12.00 9.68 1.41
N MET A 94 -10.90 9.32 0.75
CA MET A 94 -10.60 7.94 0.37
C MET A 94 -9.12 7.62 0.56
N ALA A 95 -8.84 6.36 0.86
CA ALA A 95 -7.48 5.82 0.95
C ALA A 95 -7.49 4.32 0.68
N ALA A 96 -6.30 3.74 0.43
CA ALA A 96 -6.13 2.29 0.32
C ALA A 96 -4.94 1.81 1.16
N PRO A 97 -5.04 1.81 2.51
CA PRO A 97 -4.02 1.25 3.38
C PRO A 97 -3.92 -0.27 3.22
N SER A 98 -2.75 -0.84 3.54
CA SER A 98 -2.63 -2.29 3.59
C SER A 98 -3.52 -2.88 4.69
N LEU A 99 -4.02 -4.11 4.48
CA LEU A 99 -4.92 -4.78 5.43
C LEU A 99 -4.32 -4.88 6.84
N SER A 100 -3.00 -4.97 6.95
CA SER A 100 -2.25 -4.95 8.22
C SER A 100 -2.37 -3.64 9.03
N LYS A 101 -2.90 -2.56 8.45
CA LYS A 101 -2.99 -1.25 9.10
C LYS A 101 -4.28 -1.03 9.88
N PHE A 102 -5.19 -1.97 9.81
CA PHE A 102 -6.53 -1.83 10.40
C PHE A 102 -6.69 -2.43 11.80
N GLU A 103 -5.62 -2.91 12.44
CA GLU A 103 -5.68 -3.59 13.76
C GLU A 103 -6.41 -2.80 14.86
N LYS A 104 -6.34 -1.47 14.84
CA LYS A 104 -7.06 -0.59 15.79
C LYS A 104 -8.57 -0.55 15.52
N TYR A 105 -9.02 -0.91 14.32
CA TYR A 105 -10.40 -0.78 13.86
C TYR A 105 -11.10 -2.12 13.76
N THR A 106 -10.40 -3.16 13.32
CA THR A 106 -10.88 -4.54 13.29
C THR A 106 -9.74 -5.53 13.46
N LYS A 107 -10.00 -6.63 14.14
CA LYS A 107 -9.05 -7.74 14.29
C LYS A 107 -9.24 -8.81 13.20
N GLN A 108 -10.37 -8.85 12.52
CA GLN A 108 -10.66 -9.83 11.48
C GLN A 108 -9.64 -9.78 10.33
N TYR A 109 -9.11 -8.59 10.00
CA TYR A 109 -8.12 -8.44 8.94
C TYR A 109 -6.74 -9.03 9.28
N ARG A 110 -6.52 -9.46 10.53
CA ARG A 110 -5.38 -10.28 10.92
C ARG A 110 -5.30 -11.59 10.14
N LEU A 111 -6.43 -12.09 9.60
CA LEU A 111 -6.49 -13.23 8.69
C LEU A 111 -5.48 -13.10 7.53
N PHE A 112 -5.41 -11.92 6.93
CA PHE A 112 -4.54 -11.66 5.79
C PHE A 112 -3.06 -11.53 6.15
N ASP A 113 -2.75 -11.39 7.44
CA ASP A 113 -1.38 -11.39 7.94
C ASP A 113 -0.92 -12.77 8.44
N LEU A 114 -1.84 -13.75 8.61
CA LEU A 114 -1.45 -15.10 9.00
C LEU A 114 -0.50 -15.72 7.96
N PRO A 115 0.66 -16.24 8.39
CA PRO A 115 1.67 -16.75 7.46
C PRO A 115 1.15 -17.96 6.69
N PHE A 116 1.40 -18.00 5.37
CA PHE A 116 0.98 -19.09 4.50
C PHE A 116 -0.53 -19.38 4.51
N MET A 117 -1.35 -18.37 4.88
CA MET A 117 -2.81 -18.51 4.92
C MET A 117 -3.37 -18.83 3.54
N PHE A 118 -2.91 -18.15 2.50
CA PHE A 118 -3.38 -18.35 1.13
C PHE A 118 -2.30 -18.98 0.25
N LYS A 119 -2.69 -19.92 -0.60
CA LYS A 119 -1.80 -20.64 -1.51
C LYS A 119 -1.23 -19.76 -2.63
N ASN A 120 -2.09 -18.96 -3.23
CA ASN A 120 -1.80 -18.12 -4.39
C ASN A 120 -2.80 -16.96 -4.50
N MET A 121 -2.63 -16.12 -5.51
CA MET A 121 -3.51 -14.97 -5.73
C MET A 121 -4.93 -15.36 -6.11
N ASP A 122 -5.14 -16.49 -6.79
CA ASP A 122 -6.48 -16.96 -7.18
C ASP A 122 -7.30 -17.36 -5.92
N ALA A 123 -6.66 -18.00 -4.93
CA ALA A 123 -7.30 -18.32 -3.66
C ALA A 123 -7.66 -17.05 -2.86
N ILE A 124 -6.82 -16.00 -2.93
CA ILE A 124 -7.09 -14.70 -2.31
C ILE A 124 -8.29 -14.03 -2.97
N ASP A 125 -8.30 -13.96 -4.30
CA ASP A 125 -9.40 -13.36 -5.07
C ASP A 125 -10.72 -14.08 -4.80
N ALA A 126 -10.70 -15.42 -4.79
CA ALA A 126 -11.87 -16.23 -4.48
C ALA A 126 -12.37 -16.00 -3.04
N PHE A 127 -11.46 -15.87 -2.06
CA PHE A 127 -11.85 -15.56 -0.68
C PHE A 127 -12.44 -14.16 -0.56
N GLN A 128 -11.78 -13.15 -1.12
CA GLN A 128 -12.25 -11.76 -1.06
C GLN A 128 -13.60 -11.58 -1.80
N SER A 129 -13.86 -12.39 -2.83
CA SER A 129 -15.13 -12.43 -3.57
C SER A 129 -16.21 -13.25 -2.89
N SER A 130 -15.87 -14.08 -1.89
CA SER A 130 -16.83 -14.91 -1.15
C SER A 130 -17.74 -14.06 -0.24
N GLU A 131 -18.83 -14.67 0.26
CA GLU A 131 -19.72 -14.03 1.25
C GLU A 131 -18.93 -13.51 2.46
N THR A 132 -18.08 -14.36 3.06
CA THR A 132 -17.20 -13.98 4.18
C THR A 132 -16.29 -12.80 3.86
N GLY A 133 -15.64 -12.81 2.70
CA GLY A 133 -14.79 -11.71 2.26
C GLY A 133 -15.56 -10.40 2.06
N GLN A 134 -16.77 -10.47 1.48
CA GLN A 134 -17.63 -9.30 1.28
C GLN A 134 -18.17 -8.74 2.61
N GLU A 135 -18.51 -9.59 3.58
CA GLU A 135 -18.91 -9.16 4.93
C GLU A 135 -17.79 -8.43 5.66
N MET A 136 -16.53 -8.81 5.45
CA MET A 136 -15.37 -8.12 6.04
C MET A 136 -15.28 -6.64 5.65
N LYS A 137 -15.81 -6.21 4.51
CA LYS A 137 -15.84 -4.78 4.12
C LYS A 137 -16.56 -3.92 5.16
N SER A 138 -17.55 -4.48 5.86
CA SER A 138 -18.32 -3.78 6.91
C SER A 138 -17.74 -3.92 8.33
N ALA A 139 -16.66 -4.64 8.52
CA ALA A 139 -16.10 -4.94 9.85
C ALA A 139 -15.76 -3.69 10.70
N MET A 140 -15.55 -2.54 10.04
CA MET A 140 -15.14 -1.29 10.68
C MET A 140 -16.21 -0.21 10.72
N VAL A 141 -17.42 -0.47 10.21
CA VAL A 141 -18.52 0.53 10.14
C VAL A 141 -18.85 1.11 11.52
N LYS A 142 -18.86 0.29 12.57
CA LYS A 142 -19.07 0.78 13.96
C LYS A 142 -17.95 1.72 14.47
N ARG A 143 -16.83 1.80 13.74
CA ARG A 143 -15.70 2.71 14.01
C ARG A 143 -15.66 3.88 13.03
N GLY A 144 -16.71 4.06 12.23
CA GLY A 144 -16.84 5.15 11.28
C GLY A 144 -16.09 4.96 9.97
N ILE A 145 -15.61 3.75 9.67
CA ILE A 145 -14.88 3.43 8.44
C ILE A 145 -15.64 2.35 7.65
N LEU A 146 -15.84 2.59 6.37
CA LEU A 146 -16.44 1.66 5.42
C LEU A 146 -15.37 1.13 4.47
N GLY A 147 -15.23 -0.18 4.35
CA GLY A 147 -14.48 -0.85 3.29
C GLY A 147 -15.31 -0.89 2.02
N LEU A 148 -14.73 -0.46 0.92
CA LEU A 148 -15.40 -0.41 -0.38
C LEU A 148 -14.98 -1.58 -1.27
N GLU A 149 -13.65 -1.70 -1.57
CA GLU A 149 -13.13 -2.73 -2.45
C GLU A 149 -11.76 -3.22 -1.99
N PHE A 150 -11.48 -4.51 -2.20
CA PHE A 150 -10.15 -5.06 -2.05
C PHE A 150 -9.30 -4.78 -3.29
N TRP A 151 -8.13 -4.21 -3.11
CA TRP A 151 -7.14 -4.03 -4.17
C TRP A 151 -5.96 -4.96 -3.97
N HIS A 152 -5.65 -5.76 -4.99
CA HIS A 152 -4.52 -6.68 -4.96
C HIS A 152 -3.18 -5.96 -5.09
N ASN A 153 -2.22 -6.51 -4.38
CA ASN A 153 -0.82 -6.30 -4.70
C ASN A 153 -0.17 -7.64 -5.05
N GLY A 154 0.11 -8.52 -4.07
CA GLY A 154 0.73 -9.78 -4.37
C GLY A 154 1.28 -10.52 -3.16
N LEU A 155 1.99 -11.61 -3.44
CA LEU A 155 2.67 -12.40 -2.42
C LEU A 155 3.93 -11.68 -1.93
N LYS A 156 4.18 -11.77 -0.61
CA LYS A 156 5.34 -11.16 0.04
C LYS A 156 6.59 -12.02 -0.10
N GLN A 157 7.69 -11.33 -0.35
CA GLN A 157 9.03 -11.86 -0.41
C GLN A 157 9.86 -11.28 0.73
N LEU A 158 10.93 -11.96 1.11
CA LEU A 158 11.91 -11.45 2.07
C LEU A 158 13.04 -10.75 1.31
N SER A 159 13.56 -9.64 1.84
CA SER A 159 14.85 -9.12 1.41
C SER A 159 15.72 -8.80 2.62
N ALA A 160 17.02 -9.03 2.48
CA ALA A 160 17.99 -8.84 3.54
C ALA A 160 19.39 -8.55 2.98
N THR A 161 20.33 -8.26 3.89
CA THR A 161 21.77 -8.14 3.57
C THR A 161 22.42 -9.49 3.23
N GLU A 162 21.78 -10.60 3.63
CA GLU A 162 22.25 -11.97 3.38
C GLU A 162 21.09 -12.82 2.81
N PRO A 163 21.39 -13.92 2.09
CA PRO A 163 20.37 -14.85 1.64
C PRO A 163 19.62 -15.50 2.82
N LEU A 164 18.30 -15.57 2.72
CA LEU A 164 17.42 -16.17 3.73
C LEU A 164 16.84 -17.47 3.17
N LEU A 165 17.59 -18.57 3.24
CA LEU A 165 17.19 -19.86 2.69
C LEU A 165 16.47 -20.74 3.71
N THR A 166 16.81 -20.59 5.00
CA THR A 166 16.20 -21.32 6.12
C THR A 166 15.74 -20.33 7.19
N PRO A 167 14.79 -20.71 8.08
CA PRO A 167 14.36 -19.84 9.18
C PRO A 167 15.50 -19.34 10.08
N SER A 168 16.52 -20.16 10.28
CA SER A 168 17.69 -19.81 11.12
C SER A 168 18.52 -18.67 10.56
N ASP A 169 18.45 -18.40 9.25
CA ASP A 169 19.18 -17.30 8.62
C ASP A 169 18.62 -15.93 9.05
N ALA A 170 17.36 -15.89 9.52
CA ALA A 170 16.73 -14.68 10.04
C ALA A 170 17.04 -14.40 11.52
N ALA A 171 17.62 -15.39 12.25
CA ALA A 171 17.81 -15.29 13.69
C ALA A 171 18.71 -14.10 14.07
N GLY A 172 18.26 -13.30 15.04
CA GLY A 172 18.94 -12.10 15.52
C GLY A 172 18.89 -10.88 14.57
N MET A 173 18.44 -11.03 13.32
CA MET A 173 18.33 -9.94 12.37
C MET A 173 17.17 -8.98 12.74
N LYS A 174 17.40 -7.71 12.57
CA LYS A 174 16.35 -6.68 12.73
C LYS A 174 15.53 -6.57 11.45
N PHE A 175 14.28 -7.01 11.51
CA PHE A 175 13.35 -6.94 10.38
C PHE A 175 12.35 -5.82 10.55
N ARG A 176 12.18 -5.01 9.51
CA ARG A 176 11.04 -4.11 9.44
C ARG A 176 9.77 -4.89 9.17
N VAL A 177 8.74 -4.59 9.94
CA VAL A 177 7.37 -5.08 9.72
C VAL A 177 6.38 -3.91 9.68
N MET A 178 5.20 -4.13 9.09
CA MET A 178 4.08 -3.19 9.21
C MET A 178 3.55 -3.18 10.66
N ALA A 179 2.65 -2.25 10.96
CA ALA A 179 2.05 -2.11 12.29
C ALA A 179 0.99 -3.20 12.52
N SER A 180 1.42 -4.45 12.61
CA SER A 180 0.61 -5.63 12.86
C SER A 180 1.28 -6.51 13.92
N ASP A 181 0.51 -6.98 14.90
CA ASP A 181 1.01 -7.88 15.94
C ASP A 181 1.26 -9.27 15.38
N VAL A 182 0.48 -9.73 14.40
CA VAL A 182 0.70 -10.99 13.70
C VAL A 182 2.06 -10.99 13.00
N LEU A 183 2.40 -9.90 12.28
CA LEU A 183 3.72 -9.80 11.63
C LEU A 183 4.86 -9.75 12.66
N VAL A 184 4.65 -9.09 13.80
CA VAL A 184 5.62 -9.12 14.90
C VAL A 184 5.82 -10.56 15.41
N ALA A 185 4.74 -11.30 15.63
CA ALA A 185 4.80 -12.68 16.09
C ALA A 185 5.51 -13.60 15.08
N GLN A 186 5.26 -13.43 13.78
CA GLN A 186 5.94 -14.19 12.72
C GLN A 186 7.46 -14.08 12.80
N PHE A 187 7.97 -12.86 12.88
CA PHE A 187 9.42 -12.65 12.92
C PHE A 187 10.02 -13.04 14.28
N LYS A 188 9.28 -12.94 15.38
CA LYS A 188 9.70 -13.50 16.67
C LYS A 188 9.79 -15.02 16.63
N ALA A 189 8.88 -15.71 15.93
CA ALA A 189 8.92 -17.16 15.76
C ALA A 189 10.15 -17.65 14.96
N LEU A 190 10.85 -16.73 14.28
CA LEU A 190 12.11 -16.94 13.57
C LEU A 190 13.34 -16.53 14.41
N ASP A 191 13.18 -16.23 15.69
CA ASP A 191 14.21 -15.62 16.54
C ASP A 191 14.77 -14.30 15.99
N ALA A 192 14.04 -13.63 15.08
CA ALA A 192 14.37 -12.31 14.56
C ALA A 192 13.87 -11.20 15.49
N VAL A 193 14.32 -9.96 15.24
CA VAL A 193 13.95 -8.76 16.00
C VAL A 193 13.06 -7.85 15.16
N PRO A 194 11.72 -8.00 15.19
CA PRO A 194 10.81 -7.19 14.40
C PRO A 194 10.76 -5.74 14.89
N GLN A 195 10.75 -4.80 13.93
CA GLN A 195 10.67 -3.36 14.15
C GLN A 195 9.47 -2.80 13.36
N LYS A 196 8.43 -2.32 14.06
CA LYS A 196 7.32 -1.61 13.41
C LYS A 196 7.82 -0.25 12.90
N MET A 197 7.69 0.01 11.59
CA MET A 197 8.20 1.21 10.96
C MET A 197 7.29 1.66 9.80
N ALA A 198 7.10 2.97 9.62
CA ALA A 198 6.35 3.52 8.50
C ALA A 198 7.00 3.16 7.15
N PHE A 199 6.19 3.01 6.09
CA PHE A 199 6.71 2.57 4.78
C PHE A 199 7.69 3.59 4.16
N SER A 200 7.48 4.87 4.42
CA SER A 200 8.36 5.96 3.97
C SER A 200 9.75 5.93 4.61
N GLU A 201 9.92 5.28 5.76
CA GLU A 201 11.17 5.25 6.51
C GLU A 201 12.03 4.01 6.19
N VAL A 202 11.46 3.01 5.50
CA VAL A 202 12.09 1.69 5.30
C VAL A 202 13.40 1.80 4.52
N TYR A 203 13.43 2.55 3.41
CA TYR A 203 14.66 2.70 2.62
C TYR A 203 15.82 3.25 3.46
N GLN A 204 15.56 4.31 4.21
CA GLN A 204 16.57 4.92 5.08
C GLN A 204 16.98 3.98 6.21
N GLY A 205 16.03 3.22 6.78
CA GLY A 205 16.31 2.22 7.82
C GLY A 205 17.21 1.09 7.31
N LEU A 206 16.99 0.61 6.09
CA LEU A 206 17.84 -0.38 5.41
C LEU A 206 19.22 0.20 5.07
N GLN A 207 19.25 1.41 4.50
CA GLN A 207 20.50 2.07 4.12
C GLN A 207 21.43 2.36 5.31
N SER A 208 20.86 2.74 6.44
CA SER A 208 21.62 3.03 7.67
C SER A 208 21.97 1.78 8.49
N GLY A 209 21.44 0.59 8.14
CA GLY A 209 21.59 -0.63 8.94
C GLY A 209 20.78 -0.64 10.24
N THR A 210 19.86 0.33 10.44
CA THR A 210 18.92 0.31 11.58
C THR A 210 18.05 -0.94 11.55
N ILE A 211 17.69 -1.38 10.36
CA ILE A 211 17.09 -2.68 10.05
C ILE A 211 17.93 -3.38 8.99
N GLN A 212 17.96 -4.70 9.00
CA GLN A 212 18.78 -5.53 8.13
C GLN A 212 17.95 -6.24 7.05
N GLY A 213 16.64 -6.36 7.30
CA GLY A 213 15.72 -7.01 6.37
C GLY A 213 14.31 -6.43 6.45
N GLN A 214 13.51 -6.81 5.49
CA GLN A 214 12.08 -6.45 5.39
C GLN A 214 11.33 -7.52 4.58
N GLU A 215 10.00 -7.47 4.62
CA GLU A 215 9.10 -8.28 3.80
C GLU A 215 8.24 -7.37 2.92
N ASN A 216 8.10 -7.70 1.65
CA ASN A 216 7.22 -6.99 0.71
C ASN A 216 7.03 -7.76 -0.60
N THR A 217 6.09 -7.29 -1.39
CA THR A 217 5.90 -7.70 -2.78
C THR A 217 7.01 -7.14 -3.68
N TYR A 218 7.21 -7.72 -4.85
CA TYR A 218 8.19 -7.21 -5.80
C TYR A 218 7.91 -5.76 -6.23
N SER A 219 6.65 -5.39 -6.38
CA SER A 219 6.26 -4.01 -6.73
C SER A 219 6.67 -2.99 -5.66
N ASN A 220 6.62 -3.36 -4.39
CA ASN A 220 7.11 -2.51 -3.30
C ASN A 220 8.64 -2.47 -3.26
N ILE A 221 9.31 -3.62 -3.40
CA ILE A 221 10.78 -3.72 -3.39
C ILE A 221 11.35 -2.87 -4.52
N TYR A 222 10.80 -2.99 -5.74
CA TYR A 222 11.24 -2.21 -6.89
C TYR A 222 10.85 -0.74 -6.78
N GLY A 223 9.58 -0.46 -6.51
CA GLY A 223 9.03 0.90 -6.51
C GLY A 223 9.63 1.81 -5.43
N LYS A 224 10.10 1.26 -4.31
CA LYS A 224 10.82 1.98 -3.25
C LYS A 224 12.33 1.75 -3.28
N LYS A 225 12.82 1.05 -4.32
CA LYS A 225 14.26 0.82 -4.56
C LYS A 225 14.96 0.08 -3.42
N PHE A 226 14.23 -0.75 -2.65
CA PHE A 226 14.85 -1.50 -1.54
C PHE A 226 15.98 -2.41 -2.03
N PHE A 227 15.88 -2.90 -3.26
CA PHE A 227 16.94 -3.69 -3.89
C PHE A 227 18.29 -2.94 -4.02
N GLU A 228 18.31 -1.61 -3.99
CA GLU A 228 19.58 -0.85 -4.02
C GLU A 228 20.36 -0.96 -2.69
N VAL A 229 19.65 -1.18 -1.58
CA VAL A 229 20.18 -1.23 -0.20
C VAL A 229 20.01 -2.60 0.45
N GLN A 230 19.69 -3.62 -0.34
CA GLN A 230 19.58 -5.04 0.07
C GLN A 230 20.36 -5.90 -0.92
N ASP A 231 21.12 -6.88 -0.42
CA ASP A 231 21.98 -7.71 -1.26
C ASP A 231 21.28 -8.96 -1.77
N SER A 232 20.21 -9.38 -1.11
CA SER A 232 19.46 -10.59 -1.42
C SER A 232 17.95 -10.39 -1.36
N VAL A 233 17.24 -11.04 -2.28
CA VAL A 233 15.78 -11.24 -2.22
C VAL A 233 15.50 -12.73 -2.21
N THR A 234 14.67 -13.18 -1.26
CA THR A 234 14.22 -14.58 -1.18
C THR A 234 12.75 -14.66 -1.55
N GLU A 235 12.45 -15.40 -2.62
CA GLU A 235 11.08 -15.70 -3.04
C GLU A 235 10.47 -16.74 -2.10
N SER A 236 9.90 -16.23 -1.01
CA SER A 236 9.34 -17.03 0.07
C SER A 236 7.84 -17.27 -0.07
N ASN A 237 7.11 -16.34 -0.66
CA ASN A 237 5.65 -16.36 -0.79
C ASN A 237 4.95 -16.72 0.55
N HIS A 238 5.48 -16.18 1.65
CA HIS A 238 5.08 -16.53 3.02
C HIS A 238 3.82 -15.82 3.49
N GLY A 239 3.35 -14.83 2.76
CA GLY A 239 2.16 -14.05 3.08
C GLY A 239 1.69 -13.24 1.90
N ILE A 240 0.60 -12.52 2.09
CA ILE A 240 0.07 -11.60 1.10
C ILE A 240 0.23 -10.14 1.55
N LEU A 241 0.16 -9.23 0.59
CA LEU A 241 -0.02 -7.81 0.84
C LEU A 241 -1.09 -7.29 -0.11
N ASP A 242 -2.27 -7.04 0.43
CA ASP A 242 -3.39 -6.44 -0.25
C ASP A 242 -3.87 -5.20 0.50
N TYR A 243 -4.76 -4.46 -0.11
CA TYR A 243 -5.28 -3.19 0.37
C TYR A 243 -6.80 -3.24 0.50
N MET A 244 -7.35 -2.44 1.41
CA MET A 244 -8.76 -2.09 1.43
C MET A 244 -8.91 -0.64 0.99
N VAL A 245 -9.65 -0.39 -0.06
CA VAL A 245 -10.14 0.96 -0.37
C VAL A 245 -11.18 1.31 0.66
N VAL A 246 -10.98 2.41 1.37
CA VAL A 246 -11.83 2.83 2.48
C VAL A 246 -12.26 4.28 2.35
N THR A 247 -13.38 4.57 2.99
CA THR A 247 -13.93 5.91 3.19
C THR A 247 -14.51 6.03 4.61
N SER A 248 -14.79 7.25 5.10
CA SER A 248 -15.58 7.39 6.31
C SER A 248 -17.05 7.16 6.03
N THR A 249 -17.77 6.55 6.98
CA THR A 249 -19.24 6.40 6.87
C THR A 249 -19.93 7.76 6.78
N GLU A 250 -19.43 8.78 7.49
CA GLU A 250 -19.99 10.14 7.45
C GLU A 250 -19.92 10.74 6.04
N PHE A 251 -18.77 10.67 5.40
CA PHE A 251 -18.62 11.18 4.03
C PHE A 251 -19.49 10.40 3.04
N TRP A 252 -19.43 9.06 3.11
CA TRP A 252 -20.12 8.19 2.16
C TRP A 252 -21.61 8.27 2.22
N ASP A 253 -22.17 8.28 3.45
CA ASP A 253 -23.62 8.41 3.69
C ASP A 253 -24.12 9.82 3.41
N GLY A 254 -23.27 10.84 3.48
CA GLY A 254 -23.58 12.23 3.12
C GLY A 254 -23.67 12.49 1.62
N LEU A 255 -23.18 11.58 0.78
CA LEU A 255 -23.24 11.73 -0.69
C LEU A 255 -24.68 11.54 -1.20
N PRO A 256 -25.12 12.32 -2.22
CA PRO A 256 -26.33 12.02 -2.97
C PRO A 256 -26.30 10.58 -3.54
N ASN A 257 -27.45 9.90 -3.55
CA ASN A 257 -27.52 8.50 -3.94
C ASN A 257 -27.02 8.25 -5.39
N ASP A 258 -27.31 9.15 -6.33
CA ASP A 258 -26.86 9.05 -7.71
C ASP A 258 -25.34 9.16 -7.82
N ILE A 259 -24.72 10.07 -7.07
CA ILE A 259 -23.27 10.26 -6.99
C ILE A 259 -22.63 8.99 -6.40
N ARG A 260 -23.13 8.50 -5.26
CA ARG A 260 -22.60 7.32 -4.61
C ARG A 260 -22.67 6.08 -5.49
N ASN A 261 -23.82 5.81 -6.14
CA ASN A 261 -23.98 4.66 -7.03
C ASN A 261 -23.05 4.72 -8.24
N GLN A 262 -22.78 5.92 -8.78
CA GLN A 262 -21.85 6.09 -9.88
C GLN A 262 -20.40 5.87 -9.41
N LEU A 263 -20.00 6.40 -8.25
CA LEU A 263 -18.68 6.15 -7.66
C LEU A 263 -18.45 4.66 -7.37
N GLU A 264 -19.44 3.95 -6.82
CA GLU A 264 -19.38 2.50 -6.60
C GLU A 264 -19.16 1.74 -7.90
N THR A 265 -19.88 2.14 -8.97
CA THR A 265 -19.75 1.50 -10.27
C THR A 265 -18.35 1.71 -10.85
N ILE A 266 -17.85 2.95 -10.86
CA ILE A 266 -16.50 3.28 -11.35
C ILE A 266 -15.45 2.54 -10.54
N LEU A 267 -15.54 2.56 -9.20
CA LEU A 267 -14.58 1.90 -8.31
C LEU A 267 -14.55 0.39 -8.55
N ARG A 268 -15.71 -0.27 -8.64
CA ARG A 268 -15.79 -1.70 -8.90
C ARG A 268 -15.15 -2.08 -10.25
N GLU A 269 -15.43 -1.34 -11.30
CA GLU A 269 -14.87 -1.61 -12.64
C GLU A 269 -13.36 -1.39 -12.67
N VAL A 270 -12.85 -0.35 -12.02
CA VAL A 270 -11.42 -0.12 -11.84
C VAL A 270 -10.81 -1.29 -11.03
N THR A 271 -11.44 -1.71 -9.93
CA THR A 271 -10.97 -2.80 -9.09
C THR A 271 -10.82 -4.09 -9.91
N VAL A 272 -11.85 -4.53 -10.61
CA VAL A 272 -11.80 -5.74 -11.46
C VAL A 272 -10.66 -5.66 -12.48
N SER A 273 -10.59 -4.55 -13.22
CA SER A 273 -9.59 -4.36 -14.25
C SER A 273 -8.16 -4.35 -13.70
N ARG A 274 -7.92 -3.73 -12.53
CA ARG A 274 -6.57 -3.54 -11.98
C ARG A 274 -6.12 -4.74 -11.14
N ASN A 275 -7.01 -5.40 -10.42
CA ASN A 275 -6.69 -6.63 -9.72
C ASN A 275 -6.21 -7.71 -10.69
N ALA A 276 -6.85 -7.87 -11.84
CA ALA A 276 -6.43 -8.79 -12.89
C ALA A 276 -4.99 -8.53 -13.43
N GLN A 277 -4.46 -7.33 -13.25
CA GLN A 277 -3.12 -6.95 -13.72
C GLN A 277 -2.05 -7.01 -12.63
N SER A 278 -2.43 -7.16 -11.36
CA SER A 278 -1.50 -7.05 -10.21
C SER A 278 -0.36 -8.07 -10.27
N PHE A 279 -0.66 -9.30 -10.67
CA PHE A 279 0.35 -10.34 -10.85
C PHE A 279 1.38 -9.95 -11.93
N ALA A 280 0.93 -9.53 -13.12
CA ALA A 280 1.82 -9.13 -14.20
C ALA A 280 2.71 -7.94 -13.82
N VAL A 281 2.18 -6.98 -13.05
CA VAL A 281 2.97 -5.87 -12.51
C VAL A 281 4.07 -6.36 -11.57
N ASN A 282 3.79 -7.33 -10.69
CA ASN A 282 4.80 -7.90 -9.79
C ASN A 282 5.87 -8.70 -10.55
N GLU A 283 5.49 -9.51 -11.55
CA GLU A 283 6.46 -10.23 -12.38
C GLU A 283 7.36 -9.27 -13.16
N ALA A 284 6.82 -8.21 -13.76
CA ALA A 284 7.64 -7.18 -14.42
C ALA A 284 8.62 -6.49 -13.45
N ASN A 285 8.21 -6.24 -12.21
CA ASN A 285 9.09 -5.67 -11.18
C ASN A 285 10.15 -6.69 -10.70
N LYS A 286 9.82 -7.99 -10.61
CA LYS A 286 10.77 -9.07 -10.33
C LYS A 286 11.87 -9.13 -11.42
N GLU A 287 11.46 -9.11 -12.68
CA GLU A 287 12.39 -9.07 -13.82
C GLU A 287 13.29 -7.82 -13.79
N ALA A 288 12.70 -6.65 -13.48
CA ALA A 288 13.44 -5.40 -13.37
C ALA A 288 14.47 -5.44 -12.23
N ILE A 289 14.15 -6.04 -11.07
CA ILE A 289 15.11 -6.25 -9.98
C ILE A 289 16.24 -7.18 -10.46
N SER A 290 15.90 -8.31 -11.07
CA SER A 290 16.90 -9.26 -11.61
C SER A 290 17.83 -8.62 -12.64
N ALA A 291 17.32 -7.75 -13.51
CA ALA A 291 18.08 -7.02 -14.51
C ALA A 291 19.14 -6.06 -13.91
N THR A 292 19.00 -5.68 -12.63
CA THR A 292 20.03 -4.90 -11.92
C THR A 292 21.23 -5.74 -11.45
N GLY A 293 21.19 -7.05 -11.65
CA GLY A 293 22.21 -8.01 -11.18
C GLY A 293 21.99 -8.50 -9.74
N LYS A 294 20.87 -8.13 -9.10
CA LYS A 294 20.50 -8.67 -7.78
C LYS A 294 20.03 -10.10 -7.88
N THR A 295 20.48 -10.94 -6.93
CA THR A 295 20.08 -12.34 -6.88
C THR A 295 18.73 -12.49 -6.21
N ILE A 296 17.83 -13.20 -6.89
CA ILE A 296 16.57 -13.66 -6.32
C ILE A 296 16.71 -15.16 -6.04
N HIS A 297 16.65 -15.54 -4.77
CA HIS A 297 16.72 -16.93 -4.33
C HIS A 297 15.30 -17.51 -4.24
N VAL A 298 15.02 -18.52 -5.05
CA VAL A 298 13.75 -19.26 -4.99
C VAL A 298 13.92 -20.41 -3.99
N LEU A 299 13.07 -20.45 -2.95
CA LEU A 299 13.11 -21.54 -1.97
C LEU A 299 12.71 -22.87 -2.61
N THR A 300 13.45 -23.93 -2.28
CA THR A 300 13.00 -25.30 -2.55
C THR A 300 11.76 -25.65 -1.74
N ASP A 301 11.07 -26.73 -2.10
CA ASP A 301 9.89 -27.18 -1.33
C ASP A 301 10.26 -27.53 0.11
N GLU A 302 11.44 -28.12 0.36
CA GLU A 302 11.95 -28.44 1.70
C GLU A 302 12.24 -27.16 2.50
N GLN A 303 12.88 -26.18 1.89
CA GLN A 303 13.13 -24.88 2.53
C GLN A 303 11.81 -24.18 2.87
N ARG A 304 10.87 -24.12 1.91
CA ARG A 304 9.54 -23.54 2.13
C ARG A 304 8.78 -24.24 3.25
N ALA A 305 8.88 -25.58 3.32
CA ALA A 305 8.26 -26.36 4.40
C ALA A 305 8.87 -26.00 5.77
N GLN A 306 10.18 -25.74 5.86
CA GLN A 306 10.83 -25.29 7.10
C GLN A 306 10.31 -23.92 7.54
N TRP A 307 10.24 -22.95 6.62
CA TRP A 307 9.67 -21.61 6.89
C TRP A 307 8.22 -21.72 7.37
N LYS A 308 7.41 -22.53 6.68
CA LYS A 308 6.03 -22.76 7.07
C LYS A 308 5.92 -23.37 8.46
N ALA A 309 6.69 -24.41 8.75
CA ALA A 309 6.68 -25.07 10.07
C ALA A 309 7.08 -24.11 11.20
N ALA A 310 8.05 -23.21 10.96
CA ALA A 310 8.48 -22.24 11.96
C ALA A 310 7.42 -21.16 12.24
N MET A 311 6.66 -20.74 11.23
CA MET A 311 5.69 -19.65 11.34
C MET A 311 4.26 -20.11 11.71
N LEU A 312 3.85 -21.33 11.36
CA LEU A 312 2.47 -21.80 11.59
C LEU A 312 1.98 -21.68 13.03
N PRO A 313 2.80 -21.87 14.08
CA PRO A 313 2.34 -21.70 15.47
C PRO A 313 1.73 -20.33 15.78
N VAL A 314 2.05 -19.30 14.98
CA VAL A 314 1.46 -17.95 15.10
C VAL A 314 -0.07 -17.97 14.91
N TRP A 315 -0.60 -18.91 14.14
CA TRP A 315 -2.05 -19.02 13.94
C TRP A 315 -2.81 -19.24 15.26
N ASP A 316 -2.26 -20.09 16.15
CA ASP A 316 -2.88 -20.41 17.44
C ASP A 316 -2.95 -19.18 18.36
N GLU A 317 -2.02 -18.24 18.21
CA GLU A 317 -1.98 -17.01 19.00
C GLU A 317 -3.11 -16.03 18.59
N PHE A 318 -3.51 -16.04 17.30
CA PHE A 318 -4.41 -15.03 16.76
C PHE A 318 -5.77 -15.57 16.28
N LYS A 319 -6.03 -16.88 16.33
CA LYS A 319 -7.26 -17.48 15.84
C LYS A 319 -8.55 -16.92 16.46
N ASP A 320 -8.51 -16.59 17.75
CA ASP A 320 -9.68 -16.02 18.44
C ASP A 320 -9.95 -14.57 18.03
N ASP A 321 -8.93 -13.82 17.70
CA ASP A 321 -9.03 -12.44 17.19
C ASP A 321 -9.52 -12.40 15.73
N VAL A 322 -9.08 -13.35 14.92
CA VAL A 322 -9.47 -13.49 13.50
C VAL A 322 -10.91 -14.02 13.39
N GLY A 323 -11.29 -14.92 14.29
CA GLY A 323 -12.49 -15.75 14.19
C GLY A 323 -12.20 -17.06 13.46
N GLN A 324 -12.48 -18.19 14.12
CA GLN A 324 -12.24 -19.52 13.55
C GLN A 324 -13.00 -19.73 12.23
N GLU A 325 -14.21 -19.19 12.12
CA GLU A 325 -15.04 -19.25 10.92
C GLU A 325 -14.37 -18.60 9.70
N ASN A 326 -13.65 -17.52 9.90
CA ASN A 326 -12.90 -16.83 8.82
C ASN A 326 -11.71 -17.68 8.36
N ILE A 327 -11.00 -18.31 9.32
CA ILE A 327 -9.89 -19.22 9.02
C ILE A 327 -10.39 -20.44 8.26
N ASP A 328 -11.49 -21.05 8.72
CA ASP A 328 -12.08 -22.23 8.09
C ASP A 328 -12.56 -21.92 6.66
N ALA A 329 -13.18 -20.75 6.44
CA ALA A 329 -13.61 -20.30 5.13
C ALA A 329 -12.40 -20.11 4.18
N ALA A 330 -11.32 -19.48 4.66
CA ALA A 330 -10.10 -19.31 3.88
C ALA A 330 -9.45 -20.66 3.53
N GLN A 331 -9.40 -21.59 4.49
CA GLN A 331 -8.83 -22.93 4.26
C GLN A 331 -9.67 -23.75 3.30
N ALA A 332 -11.02 -23.68 3.39
CA ALA A 332 -11.92 -24.36 2.47
C ALA A 332 -11.75 -23.87 1.02
N ILE A 333 -11.53 -22.57 0.84
CA ILE A 333 -11.22 -21.99 -0.47
C ILE A 333 -9.85 -22.46 -0.95
N ASN A 334 -8.82 -22.38 -0.11
CA ASN A 334 -7.47 -22.87 -0.46
C ASN A 334 -7.43 -24.32 -0.93
N ALA A 335 -8.32 -25.17 -0.43
CA ALA A 335 -8.39 -26.57 -0.83
C ALA A 335 -8.83 -26.78 -2.28
N GLN A 336 -9.37 -25.74 -2.93
CA GLN A 336 -9.87 -25.77 -4.32
C GLN A 336 -8.78 -25.34 -5.32
N TYR A 337 -7.70 -24.75 -4.85
CA TYR A 337 -6.54 -24.28 -5.61
C TYR A 337 -5.27 -25.06 -5.22
#